data_e8566717e52da0400357b9c7e804a237
#
_entry.id   e8566717e52da0400357b9c7e804a237
#
_cell.length_a   1.000
_cell.length_b   1.000
_cell.length_c   1.000
_cell.angle_alpha   90.00
_cell.angle_beta   90.00
_cell.angle_gamma   90.00
#
_symmetry.space_group_name_H-M   'P 1'
#
loop_
_entity.id
_entity.type
_entity.pdbx_description
1 polymer ?
#
loop_
_entity_poly.entity_id
_entity_poly.type
_entity_poly.pdbx_seq_one_letter_code
_entity_poly.pdbx_strand_id
1 'polypeptide(L)'
;DARAGLCLLDSLESLKAGRDFMAEYPGLNKMAELEGHASHTSVHAAAVLICATPITDYASVSSEGVAQIDKKDAEILNLMKLDALGLKTLDIVADTLKMVGKTVEDINIHATEVYELLNSQKLTGIFQLEGDAARQLMRQINMRGFDDIVAVSAMARPGPLQSGGASKYIAVRDGREEPEYHHEIHKQWTQQTEGVVVYQEQILFLGRDMGKLGWPELTALRRAMSKSMGKEYFDKFRDAFLKGAEEQDISVASAEKVWNSMLHAGSYAFVKAHSASYSVITAWTAWLKANHPLEFACANIKFADADGTMQLLRELVKEGYKYTPLDPEKSLATWSVQDNAIIGGLTALKGVGPKTAEKIIKEREDGKLSERSKKLLAGESEFAEIYPFTKKYKDYYDNPEKYKISMPLSKTSEIQGDGHERIILAELLEKNIRDMMETGNLVKFGIQLKEGEVVPDRYWINFTVRDDEGLIMCTINRKNFERIGRKLLEEVAQGATLLIKGREGSNGIRKIYVEKWKEIK
;
A
#
# COMPACT_ATOMS: atom_id res chain seq x y z
N ASP A 1 7.47 18.06 10.93
CA ASP A 1 6.67 17.29 11.90
C ASP A 1 5.17 17.65 11.91
N ALA A 2 4.74 18.62 11.10
CA ALA A 2 3.32 18.93 10.94
C ALA A 2 2.55 17.73 10.40
N ARG A 3 1.45 17.36 11.05
CA ARG A 3 0.57 16.27 10.57
C ARG A 3 -0.26 16.81 9.41
N ALA A 4 -0.26 16.10 8.30
CA ALA A 4 -1.12 16.45 7.16
C ALA A 4 -2.60 16.54 7.60
N GLY A 5 -3.26 17.64 7.24
CA GLY A 5 -4.67 17.89 7.56
C GLY A 5 -4.96 18.65 8.86
N LEU A 6 -3.95 18.97 9.67
CA LEU A 6 -4.10 19.90 10.79
C LEU A 6 -3.76 21.34 10.35
N CYS A 7 -4.42 22.33 10.94
CA CYS A 7 -4.03 23.73 10.75
C CYS A 7 -2.69 24.03 11.46
N LEU A 8 -2.08 25.15 11.13
CA LEU A 8 -0.78 25.53 11.68
C LEU A 8 -0.81 25.61 13.21
N LEU A 9 -1.82 26.27 13.78
CA LEU A 9 -1.96 26.39 15.24
C LEU A 9 -2.16 25.03 15.91
N ASP A 10 -3.08 24.18 15.40
CA ASP A 10 -3.29 22.85 15.95
C ASP A 10 -2.01 22.00 15.89
N SER A 11 -1.22 22.15 14.83
CA SER A 11 0.07 21.47 14.68
C SER A 11 1.08 21.96 15.70
N LEU A 12 1.15 23.28 15.90
CA LEU A 12 2.07 23.91 16.87
C LEU A 12 1.67 23.57 18.31
N GLU A 13 0.39 23.57 18.63
CA GLU A 13 -0.12 23.27 19.98
C GLU A 13 -0.06 21.79 20.33
N SER A 14 -0.28 20.91 19.37
CA SER A 14 -0.30 19.46 19.60
C SER A 14 1.09 18.86 19.81
N LEU A 15 2.14 19.47 19.24
CA LEU A 15 3.50 18.96 19.30
C LEU A 15 4.33 19.72 20.36
N LYS A 16 5.15 19.00 21.13
CA LYS A 16 6.05 19.64 22.10
C LYS A 16 7.00 20.63 21.42
N ALA A 17 7.63 20.23 20.31
CA ALA A 17 8.51 21.11 19.54
C ALA A 17 7.78 22.37 19.03
N GLY A 18 6.49 22.25 18.68
CA GLY A 18 5.65 23.38 18.30
C GLY A 18 5.40 24.34 19.48
N ARG A 19 5.06 23.82 20.64
CA ARG A 19 4.86 24.63 21.85
C ARG A 19 6.14 25.33 22.29
N ASP A 20 7.28 24.63 22.26
CA ASP A 20 8.59 25.21 22.58
C ASP A 20 8.93 26.33 21.60
N PHE A 21 8.64 26.14 20.30
CA PHE A 21 8.84 27.12 19.26
C PHE A 21 7.90 28.33 19.40
N MET A 22 6.65 28.11 19.77
CA MET A 22 5.71 29.21 20.08
C MET A 22 6.12 30.01 21.33
N ALA A 23 6.70 29.35 22.32
CA ALA A 23 7.23 30.05 23.51
C ALA A 23 8.43 30.91 23.17
N GLU A 24 9.29 30.46 22.27
CA GLU A 24 10.45 31.22 21.77
C GLU A 24 10.03 32.39 20.84
N TYR A 25 8.99 32.15 20.01
CA TYR A 25 8.49 33.12 19.03
C TYR A 25 6.98 33.39 19.20
N PRO A 26 6.54 34.16 20.21
CA PRO A 26 5.10 34.38 20.48
C PRO A 26 4.32 35.02 19.31
N GLY A 27 5.01 35.68 18.39
CA GLY A 27 4.41 36.27 17.18
C GLY A 27 3.87 35.24 16.16
N LEU A 28 4.22 33.95 16.31
CA LEU A 28 3.73 32.86 15.41
C LEU A 28 2.21 32.72 15.43
N ASN A 29 1.53 33.07 16.53
CA ASN A 29 0.07 33.09 16.59
C ASN A 29 -0.57 33.96 15.51
N LYS A 30 0.09 35.06 15.12
CA LYS A 30 -0.37 35.95 14.04
C LYS A 30 -0.27 35.30 12.66
N MET A 31 0.63 34.31 12.49
CA MET A 31 0.77 33.61 11.21
C MET A 31 -0.45 32.72 10.93
N ALA A 32 -1.20 32.32 11.96
CA ALA A 32 -2.46 31.61 11.78
C ALA A 32 -3.51 32.43 11.01
N GLU A 33 -3.45 33.75 11.07
CA GLU A 33 -4.31 34.63 10.30
C GLU A 33 -4.09 34.50 8.78
N LEU A 34 -2.92 33.96 8.37
CA LEU A 34 -2.60 33.66 6.96
C LEU A 34 -3.18 32.32 6.49
N GLU A 35 -3.61 31.45 7.41
CA GLU A 35 -4.25 30.19 7.02
C GLU A 35 -5.60 30.44 6.38
N GLY A 36 -5.94 29.61 5.40
CA GLY A 36 -7.17 29.75 4.63
C GLY A 36 -7.12 30.74 3.48
N HIS A 37 -6.01 31.51 3.34
CA HIS A 37 -5.81 32.35 2.16
C HIS A 37 -5.35 31.51 0.97
N ALA A 38 -5.82 31.88 -0.23
CA ALA A 38 -5.37 31.23 -1.46
C ALA A 38 -3.89 31.51 -1.68
N SER A 39 -3.06 30.44 -1.72
CA SER A 39 -1.61 30.55 -1.92
C SER A 39 -1.20 30.38 -3.38
N HIS A 40 -1.91 29.56 -4.13
CA HIS A 40 -1.65 29.29 -5.55
C HIS A 40 -2.89 28.72 -6.22
N THR A 41 -2.93 28.76 -7.54
CA THR A 41 -3.90 28.03 -8.36
C THR A 41 -3.26 26.76 -8.90
N SER A 42 -4.04 25.69 -9.00
CA SER A 42 -3.62 24.43 -9.61
C SER A 42 -4.76 23.82 -10.42
N VAL A 43 -4.41 22.92 -11.33
CA VAL A 43 -5.39 22.18 -12.12
C VAL A 43 -5.57 20.80 -11.52
N HIS A 44 -6.82 20.36 -11.34
CA HIS A 44 -7.07 18.96 -11.00
C HIS A 44 -6.76 18.10 -12.23
N ALA A 45 -5.82 17.18 -12.11
CA ALA A 45 -5.25 16.44 -13.24
C ALA A 45 -6.27 15.57 -14.01
N ALA A 46 -7.44 15.27 -13.43
CA ALA A 46 -8.36 14.27 -13.96
C ALA A 46 -9.85 14.63 -13.81
N ALA A 47 -10.19 15.85 -13.37
CA ALA A 47 -11.57 16.25 -13.17
C ALA A 47 -12.09 17.12 -14.30
N VAL A 48 -13.33 16.85 -14.69
CA VAL A 48 -14.12 17.68 -15.61
C VAL A 48 -15.41 18.09 -14.93
N LEU A 49 -15.77 19.38 -15.03
CA LEU A 49 -17.07 19.87 -14.61
C LEU A 49 -18.05 19.77 -15.77
N ILE A 50 -19.24 19.24 -15.51
CA ILE A 50 -20.33 19.10 -16.47
C ILE A 50 -21.50 19.94 -16.02
N CYS A 51 -22.06 20.75 -16.92
CA CYS A 51 -23.17 21.65 -16.70
C CYS A 51 -24.09 21.71 -17.94
N ALA A 52 -25.33 22.15 -17.74
CA ALA A 52 -26.32 22.24 -18.82
C ALA A 52 -26.13 23.47 -19.71
N THR A 53 -25.52 24.54 -19.18
CA THR A 53 -25.19 25.77 -19.90
C THR A 53 -23.67 25.98 -19.88
N PRO A 54 -23.10 26.91 -20.64
CA PRO A 54 -21.65 27.16 -20.63
C PRO A 54 -21.12 27.38 -19.22
N ILE A 55 -19.95 26.78 -18.90
CA ILE A 55 -19.33 26.89 -17.58
C ILE A 55 -19.06 28.34 -17.17
N THR A 56 -18.91 29.23 -18.15
CA THR A 56 -18.76 30.69 -17.96
C THR A 56 -19.97 31.36 -17.34
N ASP A 57 -21.15 30.72 -17.36
CA ASP A 57 -22.33 31.23 -16.68
C ASP A 57 -22.27 31.02 -15.16
N TYR A 58 -21.37 30.14 -14.69
CA TYR A 58 -21.20 29.75 -13.29
C TYR A 58 -19.88 30.25 -12.70
N ALA A 59 -18.81 30.28 -13.48
CA ALA A 59 -17.48 30.59 -13.00
C ALA A 59 -16.58 31.21 -14.08
N SER A 60 -15.58 31.98 -13.64
CA SER A 60 -14.49 32.40 -14.52
C SER A 60 -13.72 31.19 -15.02
N VAL A 61 -13.25 31.27 -16.28
CA VAL A 61 -12.48 30.20 -16.92
C VAL A 61 -11.14 30.79 -17.40
N SER A 62 -10.04 30.10 -17.12
CA SER A 62 -8.72 30.51 -17.64
C SER A 62 -8.64 30.31 -19.18
N SER A 63 -7.59 30.88 -19.79
CA SER A 63 -7.30 30.66 -21.23
C SER A 63 -7.10 29.17 -21.59
N GLU A 64 -6.78 28.35 -20.62
CA GLU A 64 -6.59 26.89 -20.77
C GLU A 64 -7.86 26.06 -20.55
N GLY A 65 -9.01 26.75 -20.33
CA GLY A 65 -10.29 26.08 -20.11
C GLY A 65 -10.53 25.59 -18.67
N VAL A 66 -9.75 26.07 -17.69
CA VAL A 66 -9.86 25.65 -16.30
C VAL A 66 -10.80 26.58 -15.55
N ALA A 67 -11.88 26.02 -14.97
CA ALA A 67 -12.79 26.76 -14.12
C ALA A 67 -12.10 27.20 -12.81
N GLN A 68 -12.24 28.48 -12.46
CA GLN A 68 -11.58 29.10 -11.32
C GLN A 68 -12.44 28.97 -10.05
N ILE A 69 -12.89 27.77 -9.74
CA ILE A 69 -13.66 27.43 -8.54
C ILE A 69 -13.11 26.14 -7.92
N ASP A 70 -13.29 26.01 -6.61
CA ASP A 70 -12.92 24.80 -5.91
C ASP A 70 -14.04 23.74 -5.91
N LYS A 71 -13.77 22.58 -5.30
CA LYS A 71 -14.75 21.48 -5.20
C LYS A 71 -16.01 21.91 -4.44
N LYS A 72 -15.89 22.72 -3.39
CA LYS A 72 -17.03 23.13 -2.55
C LYS A 72 -17.93 24.10 -3.30
N ASP A 73 -17.33 25.03 -4.02
CA ASP A 73 -18.07 25.97 -4.88
C ASP A 73 -18.83 25.21 -5.99
N ALA A 74 -18.18 24.24 -6.62
CA ALA A 74 -18.83 23.39 -7.63
C ALA A 74 -20.01 22.61 -7.05
N GLU A 75 -19.91 22.08 -5.81
CA GLU A 75 -21.01 21.42 -5.11
C GLU A 75 -22.16 22.40 -4.78
N ILE A 76 -21.86 23.63 -4.34
CA ILE A 76 -22.85 24.67 -4.04
C ILE A 76 -23.61 25.10 -5.32
N LEU A 77 -22.89 25.23 -6.43
CA LEU A 77 -23.45 25.57 -7.73
C LEU A 77 -24.15 24.38 -8.41
N ASN A 78 -24.22 23.24 -7.74
CA ASN A 78 -24.84 22.00 -8.23
C ASN A 78 -24.25 21.53 -9.57
N LEU A 79 -22.94 21.74 -9.77
CA LEU A 79 -22.21 21.25 -10.93
C LEU A 79 -21.78 19.80 -10.72
N MET A 80 -21.91 19.00 -11.76
CA MET A 80 -21.45 17.61 -11.72
C MET A 80 -19.95 17.55 -11.98
N LYS A 81 -19.19 17.03 -11.01
CA LYS A 81 -17.76 16.75 -11.17
C LYS A 81 -17.57 15.30 -11.57
N LEU A 82 -17.00 15.06 -12.75
CA LEU A 82 -16.59 13.75 -13.23
C LEU A 82 -15.08 13.60 -13.14
N ASP A 83 -14.61 12.59 -12.42
CA ASP A 83 -13.19 12.25 -12.34
C ASP A 83 -12.86 11.08 -13.28
N ALA A 84 -11.98 11.33 -14.26
CA ALA A 84 -11.49 10.33 -15.20
C ALA A 84 -10.01 10.03 -14.91
N LEU A 85 -9.77 9.15 -13.93
CA LEU A 85 -8.41 8.82 -13.48
C LEU A 85 -7.77 7.77 -14.41
N GLY A 86 -6.64 8.13 -15.02
CA GLY A 86 -5.81 7.17 -15.75
C GLY A 86 -5.15 6.17 -14.82
N LEU A 87 -5.15 4.90 -15.18
CA LEU A 87 -4.47 3.83 -14.46
C LEU A 87 -3.39 3.22 -15.34
N LYS A 88 -2.11 3.38 -14.95
CA LYS A 88 -0.97 2.73 -15.61
C LYS A 88 -1.17 1.21 -15.77
N THR A 89 -1.85 0.59 -14.81
CA THR A 89 -2.13 -0.85 -14.84
C THR A 89 -2.97 -1.26 -16.04
N LEU A 90 -3.89 -0.41 -16.52
CA LEU A 90 -4.67 -0.70 -17.71
C LEU A 90 -3.78 -0.70 -18.99
N ASP A 91 -2.77 0.18 -19.05
CA ASP A 91 -1.78 0.17 -20.10
C ASP A 91 -0.93 -1.10 -20.05
N ILE A 92 -0.54 -1.56 -18.84
CA ILE A 92 0.18 -2.83 -18.65
C ILE A 92 -0.67 -4.01 -19.13
N VAL A 93 -1.95 -4.06 -18.79
CA VAL A 93 -2.89 -5.09 -19.25
C VAL A 93 -2.99 -5.06 -20.77
N ALA A 94 -3.21 -3.89 -21.37
CA ALA A 94 -3.34 -3.73 -22.81
C ALA A 94 -2.06 -4.13 -23.57
N ASP A 95 -0.88 -3.68 -23.08
CA ASP A 95 0.41 -4.03 -23.69
C ASP A 95 0.67 -5.56 -23.58
N THR A 96 0.36 -6.18 -22.44
CA THR A 96 0.51 -7.63 -22.27
C THR A 96 -0.40 -8.39 -23.24
N LEU A 97 -1.68 -8.05 -23.28
CA LEU A 97 -2.66 -8.68 -24.18
C LEU A 97 -2.26 -8.54 -25.64
N LYS A 98 -1.75 -7.37 -26.03
CA LYS A 98 -1.22 -7.14 -27.38
C LYS A 98 -0.04 -8.05 -27.70
N MET A 99 0.90 -8.24 -26.77
CA MET A 99 2.06 -9.12 -26.97
C MET A 99 1.65 -10.58 -27.15
N VAL A 100 0.60 -11.03 -26.48
CA VAL A 100 0.12 -12.42 -26.54
C VAL A 100 -1.02 -12.65 -27.54
N GLY A 101 -1.45 -11.60 -28.27
CA GLY A 101 -2.51 -11.69 -29.27
C GLY A 101 -3.89 -12.00 -28.70
N LYS A 102 -4.19 -11.52 -27.50
CA LYS A 102 -5.44 -11.74 -26.76
C LYS A 102 -6.18 -10.43 -26.49
N THR A 103 -7.42 -10.55 -26.04
CA THR A 103 -8.29 -9.44 -25.60
C THR A 103 -8.73 -9.65 -24.14
N VAL A 104 -9.41 -8.68 -23.55
CA VAL A 104 -9.91 -8.80 -22.16
C VAL A 104 -10.96 -9.88 -22.00
N GLU A 105 -11.68 -10.23 -23.07
CA GLU A 105 -12.68 -11.30 -23.11
C GLU A 105 -12.07 -12.69 -22.97
N ASP A 106 -10.77 -12.83 -23.27
CA ASP A 106 -10.04 -14.09 -23.11
C ASP A 106 -9.62 -14.33 -21.64
N ILE A 107 -9.74 -13.33 -20.77
CA ILE A 107 -9.34 -13.42 -19.37
C ILE A 107 -10.45 -14.08 -18.53
N ASN A 108 -10.16 -15.24 -17.97
CA ASN A 108 -11.04 -15.88 -17.01
C ASN A 108 -10.64 -15.52 -15.57
N ILE A 109 -11.33 -14.55 -14.96
CA ILE A 109 -11.08 -14.13 -13.58
C ILE A 109 -11.45 -15.18 -12.52
N HIS A 110 -12.14 -16.25 -12.88
CA HIS A 110 -12.52 -17.36 -12.00
C HIS A 110 -11.62 -18.59 -12.20
N ALA A 111 -10.59 -18.50 -13.02
CA ALA A 111 -9.66 -19.59 -13.26
C ALA A 111 -8.84 -19.92 -12.00
N THR A 112 -8.61 -21.21 -11.76
CA THR A 112 -7.92 -21.72 -10.56
C THR A 112 -6.52 -21.12 -10.41
N GLU A 113 -5.80 -20.99 -11.52
CA GLU A 113 -4.44 -20.44 -11.57
C GLU A 113 -4.33 -19.00 -11.05
N VAL A 114 -5.41 -18.20 -11.11
CA VAL A 114 -5.46 -16.86 -10.51
C VAL A 114 -5.27 -16.95 -9.00
N TYR A 115 -6.01 -17.83 -8.36
CA TYR A 115 -5.99 -17.98 -6.89
C TYR A 115 -4.75 -18.73 -6.41
N GLU A 116 -4.28 -19.71 -7.17
CA GLU A 116 -3.00 -20.38 -6.92
C GLU A 116 -1.84 -19.40 -6.93
N LEU A 117 -1.78 -18.50 -7.94
CA LEU A 117 -0.79 -17.44 -8.00
C LEU A 117 -0.87 -16.51 -6.78
N LEU A 118 -2.07 -16.02 -6.45
CA LEU A 118 -2.28 -15.13 -5.31
C LEU A 118 -1.87 -15.80 -3.99
N ASN A 119 -2.22 -17.07 -3.80
CA ASN A 119 -1.86 -17.85 -2.61
C ASN A 119 -0.36 -18.16 -2.54
N SER A 120 0.34 -18.22 -3.67
CA SER A 120 1.80 -18.39 -3.72
C SER A 120 2.59 -17.15 -3.30
N GLN A 121 1.91 -16.03 -2.98
CA GLN A 121 2.52 -14.74 -2.57
C GLN A 121 3.38 -14.06 -3.64
N LYS A 122 3.25 -14.44 -4.90
CA LYS A 122 3.95 -13.83 -6.04
C LYS A 122 3.23 -12.55 -6.50
N LEU A 123 3.16 -11.55 -5.62
CA LEU A 123 2.27 -10.39 -5.74
C LEU A 123 2.88 -9.20 -6.50
N THR A 124 4.15 -9.25 -6.91
CA THR A 124 4.80 -8.16 -7.66
C THR A 124 4.11 -7.95 -9.01
N GLY A 125 3.76 -6.70 -9.32
CA GLY A 125 2.99 -6.32 -10.50
C GLY A 125 1.47 -6.57 -10.40
N ILE A 126 0.99 -7.22 -9.33
CA ILE A 126 -0.45 -7.46 -9.14
C ILE A 126 -1.12 -6.20 -8.59
N PHE A 127 -2.08 -5.68 -9.33
CA PHE A 127 -2.77 -4.44 -9.00
C PHE A 127 -3.33 -4.45 -7.57
N GLN A 128 -3.03 -3.40 -6.81
CA GLN A 128 -3.42 -3.16 -5.40
C GLN A 128 -2.93 -4.20 -4.36
N LEU A 129 -2.24 -5.27 -4.76
CA LEU A 129 -1.75 -6.29 -3.80
C LEU A 129 -0.24 -6.20 -3.51
N GLU A 130 0.49 -5.29 -4.14
CA GLU A 130 1.93 -5.11 -3.92
C GLU A 130 2.27 -4.42 -2.60
N GLY A 131 1.37 -3.56 -2.08
CA GLY A 131 1.60 -2.78 -0.87
C GLY A 131 1.68 -3.64 0.39
N ASP A 132 2.43 -3.19 1.41
CA ASP A 132 2.68 -3.94 2.65
C ASP A 132 1.39 -4.36 3.38
N ALA A 133 0.39 -3.47 3.43
CA ALA A 133 -0.91 -3.77 4.07
C ALA A 133 -1.63 -4.93 3.38
N ALA A 134 -1.65 -4.94 2.03
CA ALA A 134 -2.24 -6.02 1.26
C ALA A 134 -1.43 -7.31 1.40
N ARG A 135 -0.10 -7.25 1.27
CA ARG A 135 0.79 -8.42 1.47
C ARG A 135 0.63 -9.03 2.87
N GLN A 136 0.44 -8.21 3.91
CA GLN A 136 0.19 -8.70 5.27
C GLN A 136 -1.12 -9.49 5.37
N LEU A 137 -2.20 -9.01 4.75
CA LEU A 137 -3.47 -9.75 4.68
C LEU A 137 -3.34 -11.02 3.84
N MET A 138 -2.72 -10.92 2.67
CA MET A 138 -2.53 -12.04 1.74
C MET A 138 -1.79 -13.23 2.35
N ARG A 139 -0.86 -13.00 3.30
CA ARG A 139 -0.17 -14.09 4.03
C ARG A 139 -1.06 -14.84 5.01
N GLN A 140 -2.16 -14.23 5.42
CA GLN A 140 -3.04 -14.77 6.46
C GLN A 140 -4.33 -15.35 5.89
N ILE A 141 -4.59 -15.19 4.59
CA ILE A 141 -5.82 -15.65 3.94
C ILE A 141 -5.51 -16.59 2.79
N ASN A 142 -6.27 -17.68 2.70
CA ASN A 142 -6.27 -18.55 1.53
C ASN A 142 -7.40 -18.12 0.59
N MET A 143 -7.04 -17.48 -0.53
CA MET A 143 -7.99 -17.04 -1.56
C MET A 143 -8.69 -18.23 -2.21
N ARG A 144 -10.01 -18.20 -2.25
CA ARG A 144 -10.86 -19.26 -2.84
C ARG A 144 -11.68 -18.76 -4.02
N GLY A 145 -11.81 -17.44 -4.19
CA GLY A 145 -12.63 -16.88 -5.25
C GLY A 145 -12.57 -15.36 -5.33
N PHE A 146 -13.29 -14.81 -6.29
CA PHE A 146 -13.30 -13.37 -6.58
C PHE A 146 -13.74 -12.51 -5.38
N ASP A 147 -14.72 -12.99 -4.60
CA ASP A 147 -15.19 -12.27 -3.42
C ASP A 147 -14.10 -12.06 -2.36
N ASP A 148 -13.12 -12.97 -2.27
CA ASP A 148 -11.97 -12.81 -1.37
C ASP A 148 -11.07 -11.64 -1.83
N ILE A 149 -10.87 -11.47 -3.15
CA ILE A 149 -10.13 -10.32 -3.69
C ILE A 149 -10.85 -9.04 -3.33
N VAL A 150 -12.18 -9.00 -3.49
CA VAL A 150 -13.03 -7.84 -3.16
C VAL A 150 -12.93 -7.49 -1.66
N ALA A 151 -12.99 -8.50 -0.80
CA ALA A 151 -12.89 -8.32 0.65
C ALA A 151 -11.50 -7.82 1.06
N VAL A 152 -10.43 -8.42 0.55
CA VAL A 152 -9.05 -7.98 0.82
C VAL A 152 -8.82 -6.56 0.33
N SER A 153 -9.27 -6.20 -0.88
CA SER A 153 -9.17 -4.83 -1.41
C SER A 153 -9.88 -3.81 -0.50
N ALA A 154 -11.02 -4.17 0.08
CA ALA A 154 -11.73 -3.33 1.03
C ALA A 154 -11.00 -3.20 2.39
N MET A 155 -10.33 -4.25 2.86
CA MET A 155 -9.72 -4.33 4.18
C MET A 155 -8.23 -3.98 4.23
N ALA A 156 -7.51 -3.97 3.11
CA ALA A 156 -6.07 -3.66 3.03
C ALA A 156 -5.78 -2.17 3.27
N ARG A 157 -6.31 -1.60 4.34
CA ARG A 157 -6.20 -0.18 4.70
C ARG A 157 -6.02 -0.03 6.22
N PRO A 158 -5.42 1.09 6.69
CA PRO A 158 -5.12 1.27 8.13
C PRO A 158 -6.34 1.09 9.06
N GLY A 159 -7.52 1.61 8.67
CA GLY A 159 -8.73 1.53 9.49
C GLY A 159 -9.14 0.09 9.84
N PRO A 160 -9.49 -0.77 8.85
CA PRO A 160 -9.86 -2.17 9.09
C PRO A 160 -8.78 -2.99 9.80
N LEU A 161 -7.49 -2.74 9.49
CA LEU A 161 -6.36 -3.43 10.11
C LEU A 161 -6.22 -3.08 11.59
N GLN A 162 -6.42 -1.81 11.97
CA GLN A 162 -6.28 -1.34 13.34
C GLN A 162 -7.50 -1.63 14.20
N SER A 163 -8.70 -1.63 13.62
CA SER A 163 -9.96 -1.90 14.32
C SER A 163 -10.18 -3.37 14.67
N GLY A 164 -9.41 -4.29 14.09
CA GLY A 164 -9.58 -5.74 14.26
C GLY A 164 -10.61 -6.38 13.31
N GLY A 165 -11.31 -5.60 12.47
CA GLY A 165 -12.28 -6.14 11.52
C GLY A 165 -11.65 -7.12 10.51
N ALA A 166 -10.48 -6.79 9.98
CA ALA A 166 -9.73 -7.67 9.10
C ALA A 166 -9.30 -8.97 9.80
N SER A 167 -8.82 -8.88 11.06
CA SER A 167 -8.40 -10.06 11.83
C SER A 167 -9.57 -11.00 12.13
N LYS A 168 -10.76 -10.46 12.46
CA LYS A 168 -11.97 -11.26 12.69
C LYS A 168 -12.40 -11.97 11.40
N TYR A 169 -12.45 -11.25 10.28
CA TYR A 169 -12.78 -11.85 8.97
C TYR A 169 -11.85 -13.02 8.64
N ILE A 170 -10.53 -12.82 8.79
CA ILE A 170 -9.54 -13.86 8.52
C ILE A 170 -9.69 -15.04 9.48
N ALA A 171 -9.91 -14.81 10.78
CA ALA A 171 -10.07 -15.88 11.77
C ALA A 171 -11.25 -16.78 11.45
N VAL A 172 -12.39 -16.21 11.05
CA VAL A 172 -13.57 -16.97 10.63
C VAL A 172 -13.33 -17.67 9.29
N ARG A 173 -12.73 -16.95 8.32
CA ARG A 173 -12.45 -17.48 6.98
C ARG A 173 -11.52 -18.70 7.00
N ASP A 174 -10.57 -18.73 7.93
CA ASP A 174 -9.63 -19.85 8.16
C ASP A 174 -10.19 -20.94 9.07
N GLY A 175 -11.41 -20.80 9.58
CA GLY A 175 -12.04 -21.76 10.49
C GLY A 175 -11.45 -21.76 11.90
N ARG A 176 -10.76 -20.68 12.31
CA ARG A 176 -10.27 -20.49 13.69
C ARG A 176 -11.36 -19.98 14.63
N GLU A 177 -12.36 -19.32 14.07
CA GLU A 177 -13.55 -18.85 14.77
C GLU A 177 -14.78 -19.22 13.92
N GLU A 178 -15.93 -19.41 14.59
CA GLU A 178 -17.21 -19.62 13.90
C GLU A 178 -17.82 -18.27 13.50
N PRO A 179 -18.53 -18.19 12.35
CA PRO A 179 -19.24 -16.97 11.96
C PRO A 179 -20.38 -16.66 12.93
N GLU A 180 -20.45 -15.42 13.40
CA GLU A 180 -21.46 -14.99 14.36
C GLU A 180 -22.58 -14.22 13.64
N TYR A 181 -23.79 -14.81 13.62
CA TYR A 181 -24.99 -14.18 13.07
C TYR A 181 -26.00 -13.93 14.19
N HIS A 182 -26.40 -12.67 14.35
CA HIS A 182 -27.29 -12.25 15.44
C HIS A 182 -28.78 -12.30 15.03
N HIS A 183 -29.06 -12.48 13.75
CA HIS A 183 -30.41 -12.62 13.16
C HIS A 183 -30.29 -13.08 11.71
N GLU A 184 -31.37 -13.67 11.12
CA GLU A 184 -31.37 -14.09 9.72
C GLU A 184 -31.14 -12.94 8.73
N ILE A 185 -31.67 -11.74 9.00
CA ILE A 185 -31.39 -10.53 8.20
C ILE A 185 -29.91 -10.16 8.28
N HIS A 186 -29.28 -10.28 9.46
CA HIS A 186 -27.85 -10.05 9.62
C HIS A 186 -27.05 -11.06 8.79
N LYS A 187 -27.39 -12.34 8.87
CA LYS A 187 -26.79 -13.40 8.08
C LYS A 187 -26.94 -13.15 6.57
N GLN A 188 -28.14 -12.79 6.12
CA GLN A 188 -28.42 -12.50 4.70
C GLN A 188 -27.44 -11.51 4.11
N TRP A 189 -27.09 -10.46 4.85
CA TRP A 189 -26.22 -9.37 4.35
C TRP A 189 -24.73 -9.55 4.67
N THR A 190 -24.38 -10.43 5.61
CA THR A 190 -22.99 -10.59 6.06
C THR A 190 -22.40 -11.97 5.83
N GLN A 191 -23.15 -12.95 5.34
CA GLN A 191 -22.62 -14.31 5.11
C GLN A 191 -21.46 -14.34 4.10
N GLN A 192 -21.44 -13.47 3.08
CA GLN A 192 -20.33 -13.34 2.12
C GLN A 192 -19.04 -12.81 2.76
N THR A 193 -19.15 -12.17 3.91
CA THR A 193 -18.06 -11.61 4.69
C THR A 193 -17.94 -12.26 6.08
N GLU A 194 -18.37 -13.53 6.19
CA GLU A 194 -18.22 -14.38 7.37
C GLU A 194 -18.81 -13.77 8.65
N GLY A 195 -19.95 -13.06 8.53
CA GLY A 195 -20.60 -12.36 9.65
C GLY A 195 -19.99 -11.00 10.01
N VAL A 196 -18.93 -10.58 9.33
CA VAL A 196 -18.27 -9.28 9.57
C VAL A 196 -18.82 -8.23 8.63
N VAL A 197 -19.14 -7.05 9.16
CA VAL A 197 -19.52 -5.90 8.31
C VAL A 197 -18.26 -5.27 7.74
N VAL A 198 -18.09 -5.35 6.42
CA VAL A 198 -16.95 -4.83 5.65
C VAL A 198 -17.36 -3.69 4.73
N TYR A 199 -18.59 -3.73 4.20
CA TYR A 199 -19.06 -2.82 3.18
C TYR A 199 -20.12 -1.83 3.69
N GLN A 200 -20.09 -0.61 3.15
CA GLN A 200 -21.11 0.41 3.43
C GLN A 200 -22.51 -0.08 3.03
N GLU A 201 -22.62 -0.81 1.93
CA GLU A 201 -23.85 -1.39 1.45
C GLU A 201 -24.48 -2.35 2.47
N GLN A 202 -23.68 -3.11 3.21
CA GLN A 202 -24.20 -3.98 4.28
C GLN A 202 -24.85 -3.15 5.39
N ILE A 203 -24.25 -2.03 5.79
CA ILE A 203 -24.82 -1.14 6.80
C ILE A 203 -26.15 -0.54 6.30
N LEU A 204 -26.20 -0.13 5.02
CA LEU A 204 -27.42 0.42 4.43
C LEU A 204 -28.55 -0.61 4.39
N PHE A 205 -28.23 -1.85 3.97
CA PHE A 205 -29.24 -2.92 3.88
C PHE A 205 -29.68 -3.41 5.26
N LEU A 206 -28.78 -3.51 6.23
CA LEU A 206 -29.15 -3.81 7.62
C LEU A 206 -30.04 -2.70 8.20
N GLY A 207 -29.69 -1.42 7.96
CA GLY A 207 -30.51 -0.29 8.37
C GLY A 207 -31.92 -0.30 7.76
N ARG A 208 -32.03 -0.64 6.47
CA ARG A 208 -33.30 -0.74 5.76
C ARG A 208 -34.14 -1.95 6.21
N ASP A 209 -33.56 -3.14 6.16
CA ASP A 209 -34.32 -4.40 6.27
C ASP A 209 -34.57 -4.79 7.72
N MET A 210 -33.65 -4.48 8.64
CA MET A 210 -33.80 -4.76 10.06
C MET A 210 -34.33 -3.55 10.83
N GLY A 211 -33.80 -2.34 10.55
CA GLY A 211 -34.17 -1.12 11.25
C GLY A 211 -35.30 -0.34 10.62
N LYS A 212 -35.83 -0.76 9.46
CA LYS A 212 -36.86 -0.04 8.68
C LYS A 212 -36.56 1.44 8.46
N LEU A 213 -35.27 1.80 8.42
CA LEU A 213 -34.85 3.17 8.16
C LEU A 213 -35.19 3.59 6.73
N GLY A 214 -35.68 4.79 6.57
CA GLY A 214 -35.97 5.39 5.27
C GLY A 214 -34.72 5.83 4.52
N TRP A 215 -34.82 6.08 3.23
CA TRP A 215 -33.69 6.53 2.41
C TRP A 215 -33.03 7.84 2.89
N PRO A 216 -33.74 8.82 3.45
CA PRO A 216 -33.10 10.01 4.03
C PRO A 216 -32.16 9.67 5.18
N GLU A 217 -32.58 8.82 6.13
CA GLU A 217 -31.76 8.37 7.25
C GLU A 217 -30.58 7.53 6.76
N LEU A 218 -30.81 6.60 5.83
CA LEU A 218 -29.75 5.78 5.24
C LEU A 218 -28.70 6.62 4.51
N THR A 219 -29.14 7.66 3.79
CA THR A 219 -28.24 8.61 3.12
C THR A 219 -27.41 9.40 4.13
N ALA A 220 -28.03 9.86 5.23
CA ALA A 220 -27.33 10.55 6.31
C ALA A 220 -26.34 9.62 7.03
N LEU A 221 -26.72 8.38 7.27
CA LEU A 221 -25.85 7.34 7.85
C LEU A 221 -24.62 7.07 6.97
N ARG A 222 -24.80 6.91 5.64
CA ARG A 222 -23.71 6.77 4.68
C ARG A 222 -22.76 7.99 4.69
N ARG A 223 -23.32 9.20 4.76
CA ARG A 223 -22.53 10.44 4.85
C ARG A 223 -21.72 10.50 6.14
N ALA A 224 -22.31 10.03 7.27
CA ALA A 224 -21.60 9.95 8.55
C ALA A 224 -20.38 9.02 8.49
N MET A 225 -20.51 7.86 7.85
CA MET A 225 -19.41 6.94 7.60
C MET A 225 -18.31 7.57 6.73
N SER A 226 -18.69 8.10 5.59
CA SER A 226 -17.73 8.67 4.61
C SER A 226 -16.96 9.88 5.15
N LYS A 227 -17.52 10.62 6.11
CA LYS A 227 -16.89 11.79 6.74
C LYS A 227 -16.32 11.50 8.13
N SER A 228 -16.36 10.25 8.60
CA SER A 228 -15.91 9.84 9.93
C SER A 228 -16.48 10.74 11.04
N MET A 229 -17.78 11.01 11.01
CA MET A 229 -18.45 11.98 11.90
C MET A 229 -18.54 11.51 13.37
N GLY A 230 -18.05 10.33 13.66
CA GLY A 230 -17.96 9.80 15.02
C GLY A 230 -19.23 9.10 15.52
N LYS A 231 -19.07 8.44 16.66
CA LYS A 231 -20.12 7.62 17.29
C LYS A 231 -21.39 8.42 17.62
N GLU A 232 -21.25 9.62 18.17
CA GLU A 232 -22.38 10.46 18.60
C GLU A 232 -23.35 10.82 17.46
N TYR A 233 -22.81 11.01 16.25
CA TYR A 233 -23.65 11.25 15.09
C TYR A 233 -24.37 9.99 14.64
N PHE A 234 -23.68 8.86 14.70
CA PHE A 234 -24.22 7.56 14.33
C PHE A 234 -25.36 7.15 15.29
N ASP A 235 -25.17 7.36 16.58
CA ASP A 235 -26.15 7.00 17.62
C ASP A 235 -27.50 7.75 17.49
N LYS A 236 -27.57 8.85 16.72
CA LYS A 236 -28.85 9.54 16.42
C LYS A 236 -29.87 8.65 15.70
N PHE A 237 -29.39 7.62 15.00
CA PHE A 237 -30.24 6.68 14.26
C PHE A 237 -30.53 5.39 15.04
N ARG A 238 -29.90 5.19 16.20
CA ARG A 238 -30.00 3.96 16.98
C ARG A 238 -31.42 3.64 17.43
N ASP A 239 -32.10 4.62 18.02
CA ASP A 239 -33.44 4.42 18.57
C ASP A 239 -34.47 4.13 17.46
N ALA A 240 -34.35 4.78 16.30
CA ALA A 240 -35.14 4.49 15.14
C ALA A 240 -34.88 3.08 14.60
N PHE A 241 -33.63 2.65 14.55
CA PHE A 241 -33.24 1.30 14.14
C PHE A 241 -33.82 0.24 15.08
N LEU A 242 -33.67 0.41 16.40
CA LEU A 242 -34.19 -0.53 17.39
C LEU A 242 -35.72 -0.63 17.33
N LYS A 243 -36.40 0.50 17.20
CA LYS A 243 -37.87 0.54 17.03
C LYS A 243 -38.33 -0.21 15.76
N GLY A 244 -37.63 0.01 14.64
CA GLY A 244 -37.92 -0.71 13.39
C GLY A 244 -37.68 -2.21 13.48
N ALA A 245 -36.72 -2.65 14.30
CA ALA A 245 -36.48 -4.05 14.58
C ALA A 245 -37.58 -4.65 15.48
N GLU A 246 -38.01 -3.92 16.52
CA GLU A 246 -39.09 -4.33 17.40
C GLU A 246 -40.43 -4.52 16.65
N GLU A 247 -40.72 -3.66 15.68
CA GLU A 247 -41.88 -3.76 14.78
C GLU A 247 -41.89 -5.02 13.90
N GLN A 248 -40.79 -5.76 13.87
CA GLN A 248 -40.60 -7.03 13.14
C GLN A 248 -40.42 -8.21 14.10
N ASP A 249 -40.81 -8.06 15.37
CA ASP A 249 -40.64 -9.08 16.43
C ASP A 249 -39.17 -9.53 16.63
N ILE A 250 -38.21 -8.66 16.28
CA ILE A 250 -36.77 -8.93 16.52
C ILE A 250 -36.42 -8.50 17.94
N SER A 251 -35.78 -9.40 18.69
CA SER A 251 -35.39 -9.08 20.06
C SER A 251 -34.44 -7.88 20.13
N VAL A 252 -34.64 -7.01 21.12
CA VAL A 252 -33.77 -5.85 21.37
C VAL A 252 -32.31 -6.27 21.48
N ALA A 253 -32.02 -7.39 22.15
CA ALA A 253 -30.66 -7.92 22.31
C ALA A 253 -30.00 -8.26 20.96
N SER A 254 -30.74 -8.88 20.03
CA SER A 254 -30.22 -9.13 18.68
C SER A 254 -30.01 -7.84 17.89
N ALA A 255 -30.97 -6.93 17.94
CA ALA A 255 -30.89 -5.65 17.25
C ALA A 255 -29.71 -4.80 17.75
N GLU A 256 -29.47 -4.76 19.05
CA GLU A 256 -28.32 -4.06 19.63
C GLU A 256 -26.98 -4.64 19.21
N LYS A 257 -26.85 -5.95 19.14
CA LYS A 257 -25.62 -6.61 18.65
C LYS A 257 -25.35 -6.23 17.19
N VAL A 258 -26.39 -6.23 16.35
CA VAL A 258 -26.24 -5.82 14.94
C VAL A 258 -25.91 -4.33 14.84
N TRP A 259 -26.58 -3.47 15.62
CA TRP A 259 -26.25 -2.05 15.66
C TRP A 259 -24.80 -1.80 16.05
N ASN A 260 -24.30 -2.48 17.09
CA ASN A 260 -22.92 -2.35 17.53
C ASN A 260 -21.93 -2.83 16.46
N SER A 261 -22.24 -3.87 15.69
CA SER A 261 -21.40 -4.31 14.58
C SER A 261 -21.37 -3.27 13.44
N MET A 262 -22.50 -2.65 13.13
CA MET A 262 -22.60 -1.54 12.17
C MET A 262 -21.81 -0.31 12.64
N LEU A 263 -21.95 0.06 13.91
CA LEU A 263 -21.23 1.19 14.53
C LEU A 263 -19.71 0.96 14.48
N HIS A 264 -19.24 -0.23 14.84
CA HIS A 264 -17.83 -0.59 14.76
C HIS A 264 -17.30 -0.48 13.34
N ALA A 265 -18.04 -1.02 12.37
CA ALA A 265 -17.69 -0.96 10.96
C ALA A 265 -17.81 0.45 10.35
N GLY A 266 -18.62 1.33 10.92
CA GLY A 266 -18.88 2.67 10.40
C GLY A 266 -17.62 3.53 10.22
N SER A 267 -16.57 3.27 10.97
CA SER A 267 -15.29 3.99 10.87
C SER A 267 -14.41 3.51 9.70
N TYR A 268 -14.65 2.31 9.16
CA TYR A 268 -13.79 1.70 8.14
C TYR A 268 -14.51 1.07 6.95
N ALA A 269 -15.83 0.87 7.03
CA ALA A 269 -16.61 0.23 5.95
C ALA A 269 -16.38 0.91 4.59
N PHE A 270 -16.24 0.10 3.56
CA PHE A 270 -15.88 0.57 2.23
C PHE A 270 -17.00 0.33 1.20
N VAL A 271 -16.96 1.06 0.10
CA VAL A 271 -17.93 0.90 -0.99
C VAL A 271 -17.64 -0.40 -1.73
N LYS A 272 -18.59 -1.37 -1.68
CA LYS A 272 -18.44 -2.68 -2.32
C LYS A 272 -18.31 -2.56 -3.83
N ALA A 273 -19.13 -1.70 -4.46
CA ALA A 273 -19.10 -1.48 -5.90
C ALA A 273 -17.71 -1.02 -6.39
N HIS A 274 -17.04 -0.12 -5.63
CA HIS A 274 -15.68 0.30 -5.94
C HIS A 274 -14.68 -0.85 -5.79
N SER A 275 -14.70 -1.57 -4.65
CA SER A 275 -13.82 -2.73 -4.44
C SER A 275 -13.99 -3.77 -5.53
N ALA A 276 -15.23 -4.13 -5.89
CA ALA A 276 -15.51 -5.11 -6.92
C ALA A 276 -14.95 -4.68 -8.29
N SER A 277 -15.18 -3.42 -8.69
CA SER A 277 -14.69 -2.90 -9.98
C SER A 277 -13.16 -2.94 -10.07
N TYR A 278 -12.47 -2.55 -9.00
CA TYR A 278 -11.01 -2.58 -8.95
C TYR A 278 -10.46 -4.01 -8.82
N SER A 279 -11.17 -4.90 -8.15
CA SER A 279 -10.80 -6.32 -8.03
C SER A 279 -10.82 -7.05 -9.37
N VAL A 280 -11.62 -6.59 -10.35
CA VAL A 280 -11.53 -7.11 -11.74
C VAL A 280 -10.14 -6.87 -12.32
N ILE A 281 -9.59 -5.67 -12.13
CA ILE A 281 -8.23 -5.34 -12.61
C ILE A 281 -7.18 -6.17 -11.86
N THR A 282 -7.36 -6.37 -10.55
CA THR A 282 -6.51 -7.26 -9.76
C THR A 282 -6.51 -8.68 -10.33
N ALA A 283 -7.70 -9.22 -10.61
CA ALA A 283 -7.84 -10.56 -11.19
C ALA A 283 -7.26 -10.64 -12.62
N TRP A 284 -7.41 -9.60 -13.45
CA TRP A 284 -6.79 -9.53 -14.78
C TRP A 284 -5.27 -9.60 -14.68
N THR A 285 -4.67 -8.79 -13.80
CA THR A 285 -3.21 -8.79 -13.61
C THR A 285 -2.71 -10.12 -13.07
N ALA A 286 -3.46 -10.77 -12.16
CA ALA A 286 -3.12 -12.08 -11.65
C ALA A 286 -3.21 -13.16 -12.73
N TRP A 287 -4.27 -13.15 -13.56
CA TRP A 287 -4.42 -14.08 -14.69
C TRP A 287 -3.31 -13.91 -15.72
N LEU A 288 -2.99 -12.67 -16.10
CA LEU A 288 -1.90 -12.37 -17.03
C LEU A 288 -0.56 -12.85 -16.49
N LYS A 289 -0.27 -12.61 -15.23
CA LYS A 289 0.97 -13.08 -14.60
C LYS A 289 1.03 -14.61 -14.52
N ALA A 290 -0.09 -15.28 -14.23
CA ALA A 290 -0.13 -16.74 -14.15
C ALA A 290 0.09 -17.41 -15.50
N ASN A 291 -0.50 -16.87 -16.56
CA ASN A 291 -0.51 -17.47 -17.90
C ASN A 291 0.60 -16.93 -18.83
N HIS A 292 1.03 -15.68 -18.64
CA HIS A 292 1.98 -14.97 -19.51
C HIS A 292 2.99 -14.16 -18.69
N PRO A 293 3.78 -14.81 -17.80
CA PRO A 293 4.63 -14.12 -16.82
C PRO A 293 5.71 -13.25 -17.44
N LEU A 294 6.29 -13.65 -18.57
CA LEU A 294 7.36 -12.90 -19.25
C LEU A 294 6.82 -11.65 -19.93
N GLU A 295 5.73 -11.78 -20.69
CA GLU A 295 5.08 -10.66 -21.38
C GLU A 295 4.51 -9.66 -20.37
N PHE A 296 3.90 -10.16 -19.30
CA PHE A 296 3.41 -9.34 -18.19
C PHE A 296 4.54 -8.58 -17.50
N ALA A 297 5.69 -9.22 -17.27
CA ALA A 297 6.86 -8.55 -16.70
C ALA A 297 7.42 -7.49 -17.65
N CYS A 298 7.54 -7.78 -18.95
CA CYS A 298 7.96 -6.79 -19.96
C CYS A 298 7.07 -5.54 -19.95
N ALA A 299 5.75 -5.74 -19.90
CA ALA A 299 4.80 -4.62 -19.82
C ALA A 299 4.95 -3.82 -18.52
N ASN A 300 5.14 -4.49 -17.38
CA ASN A 300 5.36 -3.82 -16.10
C ASN A 300 6.65 -3.00 -16.07
N ILE A 301 7.76 -3.55 -16.57
CA ILE A 301 9.07 -2.88 -16.60
C ILE A 301 9.01 -1.56 -17.36
N LYS A 302 8.20 -1.46 -18.38
CA LYS A 302 8.02 -0.22 -19.15
C LYS A 302 7.55 0.96 -18.29
N PHE A 303 6.82 0.70 -17.20
CA PHE A 303 6.26 1.71 -16.29
C PHE A 303 6.91 1.71 -14.89
N ALA A 304 7.83 0.77 -14.64
CA ALA A 304 8.57 0.66 -13.39
C ALA A 304 9.76 1.63 -13.37
N ASP A 305 10.16 2.04 -12.18
CA ASP A 305 11.47 2.63 -11.93
C ASP A 305 12.57 1.55 -11.88
N ALA A 306 13.80 1.95 -11.66
CA ALA A 306 14.93 1.02 -11.63
C ALA A 306 14.78 -0.04 -10.53
N ASP A 307 14.32 0.35 -9.33
CA ASP A 307 14.12 -0.58 -8.21
C ASP A 307 13.00 -1.59 -8.50
N GLY A 308 11.88 -1.13 -9.05
CA GLY A 308 10.77 -1.98 -9.50
C GLY A 308 11.17 -2.95 -10.63
N THR A 309 11.95 -2.48 -11.59
CA THR A 309 12.53 -3.32 -12.64
C THR A 309 13.41 -4.42 -12.06
N MET A 310 14.33 -4.07 -11.15
CA MET A 310 15.19 -5.04 -10.47
C MET A 310 14.38 -6.09 -9.70
N GLN A 311 13.31 -5.67 -9.01
CA GLN A 311 12.45 -6.58 -8.27
C GLN A 311 11.73 -7.57 -9.19
N LEU A 312 11.18 -7.11 -10.30
CA LEU A 312 10.53 -7.97 -11.31
C LEU A 312 11.51 -8.99 -11.91
N LEU A 313 12.72 -8.55 -12.27
CA LEU A 313 13.75 -9.43 -12.83
C LEU A 313 14.21 -10.49 -11.83
N ARG A 314 14.40 -10.12 -10.56
CA ARG A 314 14.77 -11.07 -9.49
C ARG A 314 13.68 -12.11 -9.27
N GLU A 315 12.40 -11.71 -9.29
CA GLU A 315 11.27 -12.63 -9.15
C GLU A 315 11.25 -13.64 -10.30
N LEU A 316 11.39 -13.19 -11.54
CA LEU A 316 11.45 -14.06 -12.72
C LEU A 316 12.62 -15.05 -12.67
N VAL A 317 13.81 -14.58 -12.30
CA VAL A 317 14.99 -15.45 -12.20
C VAL A 317 14.82 -16.49 -11.10
N LYS A 318 14.24 -16.13 -9.93
CA LYS A 318 13.90 -17.07 -8.85
C LYS A 318 12.87 -18.11 -9.30
N GLU A 319 11.96 -17.76 -10.19
CA GLU A 319 10.97 -18.67 -10.78
C GLU A 319 11.54 -19.56 -11.89
N GLY A 320 12.83 -19.39 -12.22
CA GLY A 320 13.55 -20.20 -13.21
C GLY A 320 13.49 -19.67 -14.64
N TYR A 321 12.94 -18.47 -14.86
CA TYR A 321 12.95 -17.84 -16.17
C TYR A 321 14.35 -17.29 -16.52
N LYS A 322 14.68 -17.33 -17.81
CA LYS A 322 15.96 -16.80 -18.30
C LYS A 322 15.86 -15.29 -18.50
N TYR A 323 16.93 -14.62 -18.20
CA TYR A 323 17.10 -13.18 -18.37
C TYR A 323 18.43 -12.87 -19.03
N THR A 324 18.41 -12.03 -20.05
CA THR A 324 19.60 -11.51 -20.74
C THR A 324 19.59 -9.99 -20.66
N PRO A 325 20.54 -9.35 -19.94
CA PRO A 325 20.54 -7.88 -19.75
C PRO A 325 20.60 -7.08 -21.04
N LEU A 326 21.36 -7.57 -21.99
CA LEU A 326 21.53 -7.01 -23.34
C LEU A 326 22.00 -8.12 -24.27
N ASP A 327 21.42 -8.16 -25.45
CA ASP A 327 21.90 -8.94 -26.59
C ASP A 327 22.10 -8.00 -27.78
N PRO A 328 23.36 -7.78 -28.25
CA PRO A 328 23.64 -6.87 -29.34
C PRO A 328 22.90 -7.20 -30.64
N GLU A 329 22.56 -8.46 -30.86
CA GLU A 329 21.87 -8.94 -32.07
C GLU A 329 20.35 -8.95 -31.90
N LYS A 330 19.85 -9.27 -30.70
CA LYS A 330 18.43 -9.51 -30.44
C LYS A 330 17.69 -8.37 -29.74
N SER A 331 18.39 -7.54 -28.92
CA SER A 331 17.75 -6.48 -28.15
C SER A 331 16.98 -5.51 -29.05
N LEU A 332 15.71 -5.29 -28.72
CA LEU A 332 14.86 -4.28 -29.33
C LEU A 332 15.03 -2.93 -28.60
N ALA A 333 14.26 -1.91 -29.00
CA ALA A 333 14.32 -0.61 -28.33
C ALA A 333 13.97 -0.71 -26.83
N THR A 334 12.94 -1.50 -26.52
CA THR A 334 12.48 -1.78 -25.14
C THR A 334 12.61 -3.27 -24.85
N TRP A 335 12.27 -3.65 -23.63
CA TRP A 335 12.23 -5.04 -23.20
C TRP A 335 11.36 -5.92 -24.09
N SER A 336 11.78 -7.17 -24.30
CA SER A 336 11.08 -8.13 -25.16
C SER A 336 11.20 -9.56 -24.64
N VAL A 337 10.26 -10.41 -25.06
CA VAL A 337 10.29 -11.85 -24.82
C VAL A 337 10.71 -12.53 -26.11
N GLN A 338 11.79 -13.31 -26.05
CA GLN A 338 12.29 -14.09 -27.18
C GLN A 338 12.85 -15.42 -26.65
N ASP A 339 12.57 -16.52 -27.34
CA ASP A 339 13.06 -17.85 -26.97
C ASP A 339 12.78 -18.24 -25.50
N ASN A 340 11.59 -17.90 -24.99
CA ASN A 340 11.17 -18.08 -23.59
C ASN A 340 12.12 -17.43 -22.56
N ALA A 341 12.71 -16.29 -22.94
CA ALA A 341 13.55 -15.47 -22.09
C ALA A 341 13.18 -14.00 -22.20
N ILE A 342 13.41 -13.24 -21.14
CA ILE A 342 13.29 -11.79 -21.18
C ILE A 342 14.62 -11.18 -21.63
N ILE A 343 14.60 -10.33 -22.62
CA ILE A 343 15.77 -9.64 -23.18
C ILE A 343 15.66 -8.15 -22.91
N GLY A 344 16.70 -7.58 -22.31
CA GLY A 344 16.82 -6.17 -22.01
C GLY A 344 16.80 -5.31 -23.26
N GLY A 345 16.13 -4.16 -23.18
CA GLY A 345 16.05 -3.20 -24.28
C GLY A 345 17.31 -2.35 -24.42
N LEU A 346 17.55 -1.85 -25.63
CA LEU A 346 18.65 -0.93 -25.91
C LEU A 346 18.56 0.37 -25.09
N THR A 347 17.36 0.78 -24.69
CA THR A 347 17.16 1.96 -23.83
C THR A 347 17.68 1.78 -22.40
N ALA A 348 18.02 0.55 -21.98
CA ALA A 348 18.70 0.27 -20.72
C ALA A 348 20.22 0.56 -20.77
N LEU A 349 20.75 0.92 -21.95
CA LEU A 349 22.13 1.35 -22.09
C LEU A 349 22.27 2.84 -21.80
N LYS A 350 23.29 3.21 -21.05
CA LYS A 350 23.58 4.62 -20.75
C LYS A 350 23.77 5.44 -22.03
N GLY A 351 22.98 6.49 -22.18
CA GLY A 351 23.05 7.41 -23.34
C GLY A 351 22.27 6.93 -24.58
N VAL A 352 21.49 5.85 -24.45
CA VAL A 352 20.62 5.36 -25.53
C VAL A 352 19.16 5.71 -25.21
N GLY A 353 18.64 6.75 -25.86
CA GLY A 353 17.21 7.07 -25.84
C GLY A 353 16.45 6.35 -26.97
N PRO A 354 15.10 6.45 -27.00
CA PRO A 354 14.26 5.74 -27.97
C PRO A 354 14.69 5.94 -29.43
N LYS A 355 14.94 7.18 -29.86
CA LYS A 355 15.38 7.49 -31.23
C LYS A 355 16.75 6.87 -31.60
N THR A 356 17.65 6.80 -30.58
CA THR A 356 18.97 6.18 -30.79
C THR A 356 18.83 4.66 -30.89
N ALA A 357 17.95 4.06 -30.07
CA ALA A 357 17.65 2.64 -30.13
C ALA A 357 17.06 2.24 -31.48
N GLU A 358 16.07 2.99 -32.02
CA GLU A 358 15.49 2.76 -33.33
C GLU A 358 16.54 2.86 -34.44
N LYS A 359 17.44 3.85 -34.36
CA LYS A 359 18.55 3.98 -35.32
C LYS A 359 19.49 2.78 -35.26
N ILE A 360 19.86 2.29 -34.08
CA ILE A 360 20.73 1.10 -33.92
C ILE A 360 20.06 -0.12 -34.55
N ILE A 361 18.75 -0.32 -34.28
CA ILE A 361 17.99 -1.43 -34.84
C ILE A 361 18.00 -1.38 -36.37
N LYS A 362 17.72 -0.21 -36.95
CA LYS A 362 17.74 -0.03 -38.41
C LYS A 362 19.14 -0.28 -39.00
N GLU A 363 20.19 0.27 -38.40
CA GLU A 363 21.58 0.04 -38.84
C GLU A 363 21.97 -1.46 -38.77
N ARG A 364 21.42 -2.19 -37.77
CA ARG A 364 21.59 -3.63 -37.62
C ARG A 364 20.87 -4.42 -38.72
N GLU A 365 19.62 -4.07 -39.02
CA GLU A 365 18.84 -4.68 -40.08
C GLU A 365 19.49 -4.45 -41.49
N ASP A 366 20.04 -3.26 -41.69
CA ASP A 366 20.76 -2.90 -42.90
C ASP A 366 22.18 -3.53 -42.98
N GLY A 367 22.64 -4.25 -41.93
CA GLY A 367 23.96 -4.85 -41.86
C GLY A 367 25.11 -3.83 -41.80
N LYS A 368 24.85 -2.58 -41.43
CA LYS A 368 25.79 -1.46 -41.47
C LYS A 368 25.82 -0.66 -40.17
N LEU A 369 26.22 -1.29 -39.06
CA LEU A 369 26.38 -0.61 -37.76
C LEU A 369 27.47 0.47 -37.86
N SER A 370 27.15 1.70 -37.50
CA SER A 370 28.11 2.79 -37.33
C SER A 370 29.04 2.55 -36.16
N GLU A 371 30.26 3.13 -36.18
CA GLU A 371 31.22 3.00 -35.06
C GLU A 371 30.64 3.53 -33.73
N ARG A 372 29.78 4.54 -33.81
CA ARG A 372 29.04 5.05 -32.61
C ARG A 372 28.08 3.97 -32.08
N SER A 373 27.32 3.32 -32.92
CA SER A 373 26.39 2.26 -32.54
C SER A 373 27.11 1.04 -31.98
N LYS A 374 28.22 0.64 -32.60
CA LYS A 374 29.08 -0.44 -32.06
C LYS A 374 29.60 -0.11 -30.66
N LYS A 375 30.07 1.13 -30.42
CA LYS A 375 30.55 1.59 -29.12
C LYS A 375 29.42 1.58 -28.08
N LEU A 376 28.21 1.98 -28.43
CA LEU A 376 27.06 1.94 -27.53
C LEU A 376 26.65 0.51 -27.18
N LEU A 377 26.62 -0.40 -28.15
CA LEU A 377 26.31 -1.82 -27.95
C LEU A 377 27.37 -2.59 -27.14
N ALA A 378 28.60 -2.09 -27.09
CA ALA A 378 29.66 -2.63 -26.23
C ALA A 378 29.55 -2.12 -24.76
N GLY A 379 28.58 -1.24 -24.48
CA GLY A 379 28.29 -0.74 -23.13
C GLY A 379 27.59 -1.79 -22.28
N GLU A 380 27.66 -1.60 -20.98
CA GLU A 380 26.99 -2.46 -20.00
C GLU A 380 25.57 -1.95 -19.74
N SER A 381 24.59 -2.86 -19.66
CA SER A 381 23.22 -2.54 -19.28
C SER A 381 23.17 -2.11 -17.82
N GLU A 382 22.31 -1.14 -17.50
CA GLU A 382 22.00 -0.73 -16.13
C GLU A 382 21.55 -1.93 -15.26
N PHE A 383 20.96 -2.94 -15.86
CA PHE A 383 20.46 -4.15 -15.21
C PHE A 383 21.36 -5.37 -15.41
N ALA A 384 22.65 -5.19 -15.76
CA ALA A 384 23.59 -6.30 -15.93
C ALA A 384 23.79 -7.12 -14.65
N GLU A 385 23.72 -6.45 -13.50
CA GLU A 385 23.83 -7.08 -12.18
C GLU A 385 22.56 -6.81 -11.37
N ILE A 386 21.71 -7.82 -11.20
CA ILE A 386 20.46 -7.70 -10.46
C ILE A 386 20.58 -8.00 -8.96
N TYR A 387 21.75 -8.49 -8.49
CA TYR A 387 22.06 -8.75 -7.08
C TYR A 387 23.35 -8.05 -6.62
N PRO A 388 23.48 -6.72 -6.79
CA PRO A 388 24.73 -6.01 -6.52
C PRO A 388 25.14 -6.05 -5.05
N PHE A 389 24.20 -5.97 -4.12
CA PHE A 389 24.47 -6.03 -2.68
C PHE A 389 24.95 -7.44 -2.26
N THR A 390 24.24 -8.48 -2.68
CA THR A 390 24.62 -9.87 -2.40
C THR A 390 25.99 -10.21 -3.00
N LYS A 391 26.28 -9.73 -4.22
CA LYS A 391 27.58 -9.92 -4.87
C LYS A 391 28.69 -9.24 -4.08
N LYS A 392 28.48 -7.98 -3.62
CA LYS A 392 29.45 -7.23 -2.82
C LYS A 392 29.79 -7.93 -1.50
N TYR A 393 28.81 -8.56 -0.87
CA TYR A 393 28.95 -9.19 0.44
C TYR A 393 28.90 -10.72 0.37
N LYS A 394 29.21 -11.31 -0.79
CA LYS A 394 29.11 -12.76 -1.02
C LYS A 394 29.84 -13.60 0.03
N ASP A 395 31.04 -13.19 0.45
CA ASP A 395 31.82 -13.92 1.45
C ASP A 395 31.15 -14.00 2.83
N TYR A 396 30.31 -12.99 3.19
CA TYR A 396 29.53 -13.02 4.42
C TYR A 396 28.40 -14.05 4.37
N TYR A 397 27.79 -14.25 3.20
CA TYR A 397 26.73 -15.23 3.00
C TYR A 397 27.29 -16.66 2.87
N ASP A 398 28.40 -16.82 2.16
CA ASP A 398 29.02 -18.13 1.90
C ASP A 398 29.79 -18.67 3.11
N ASN A 399 30.42 -17.79 3.92
CA ASN A 399 31.31 -18.15 5.02
C ASN A 399 30.99 -17.38 6.31
N PRO A 400 29.75 -17.47 6.86
CA PRO A 400 29.32 -16.67 8.01
C PRO A 400 30.18 -16.89 9.27
N GLU A 401 30.70 -18.11 9.47
CA GLU A 401 31.59 -18.48 10.62
C GLU A 401 32.91 -17.69 10.63
N LYS A 402 33.47 -17.34 9.48
CA LYS A 402 34.65 -16.48 9.35
C LYS A 402 34.47 -15.11 10.01
N TYR A 403 33.23 -14.61 10.02
CA TYR A 403 32.83 -13.33 10.59
C TYR A 403 32.20 -13.46 11.99
N LYS A 404 32.31 -14.66 12.61
CA LYS A 404 31.69 -14.98 13.91
C LYS A 404 30.17 -14.81 13.92
N ILE A 405 29.55 -15.13 12.81
CA ILE A 405 28.09 -15.11 12.66
C ILE A 405 27.59 -16.50 13.06
N SER A 406 26.67 -16.53 14.06
CA SER A 406 26.26 -17.76 14.75
C SER A 406 25.23 -18.61 14.01
N MET A 407 24.67 -18.09 12.90
CA MET A 407 23.67 -18.77 12.07
C MET A 407 23.72 -18.18 10.64
N PRO A 408 23.18 -18.86 9.63
CA PRO A 408 23.11 -18.33 8.27
C PRO A 408 22.45 -16.95 8.21
N LEU A 409 22.93 -16.10 7.31
CA LEU A 409 22.30 -14.80 7.03
C LEU A 409 20.97 -15.02 6.32
N SER A 410 19.93 -14.35 6.79
CA SER A 410 18.65 -14.31 6.11
C SER A 410 18.56 -13.10 5.19
N LYS A 411 17.83 -13.24 4.09
CA LYS A 411 17.44 -12.13 3.21
C LYS A 411 16.22 -11.41 3.76
N THR A 412 16.01 -10.15 3.37
CA THR A 412 14.83 -9.38 3.79
C THR A 412 13.53 -10.02 3.32
N SER A 413 13.53 -10.71 2.18
CA SER A 413 12.38 -11.46 1.66
C SER A 413 11.98 -12.68 2.49
N GLU A 414 12.92 -13.25 3.25
CA GLU A 414 12.68 -14.43 4.10
C GLU A 414 12.02 -14.10 5.44
N ILE A 415 11.92 -12.80 5.76
CA ILE A 415 11.28 -12.33 7.00
C ILE A 415 9.76 -12.34 6.81
N GLN A 416 9.09 -13.30 7.40
CA GLN A 416 7.66 -13.53 7.23
C GLN A 416 6.81 -13.15 8.46
N GLY A 417 7.45 -12.82 9.59
CA GLY A 417 6.76 -12.50 10.83
C GLY A 417 6.33 -13.76 11.60
N ASP A 418 7.15 -14.77 11.59
CA ASP A 418 6.94 -16.07 12.23
C ASP A 418 7.54 -16.17 13.65
N GLY A 419 8.16 -15.10 14.13
CA GLY A 419 8.75 -15.01 15.48
C GLY A 419 10.14 -15.65 15.61
N HIS A 420 10.75 -16.09 14.54
CA HIS A 420 12.07 -16.72 14.57
C HIS A 420 13.21 -15.71 14.80
N GLU A 421 14.33 -16.20 15.32
CA GLU A 421 15.57 -15.44 15.42
C GLU A 421 16.20 -15.34 14.03
N ARG A 422 16.65 -14.13 13.65
CA ARG A 422 17.27 -13.86 12.34
C ARG A 422 18.54 -13.04 12.49
N ILE A 423 19.47 -13.27 11.56
CA ILE A 423 20.60 -12.37 11.31
C ILE A 423 20.52 -11.92 9.86
N ILE A 424 20.46 -10.61 9.65
CA ILE A 424 20.43 -10.02 8.32
C ILE A 424 21.63 -9.09 8.11
N LEU A 425 22.06 -8.99 6.86
CA LEU A 425 23.02 -7.99 6.40
C LEU A 425 22.29 -7.06 5.44
N ALA A 426 22.23 -5.77 5.76
CA ALA A 426 21.41 -4.83 5.01
C ALA A 426 21.92 -3.38 5.12
N GLU A 427 21.59 -2.55 4.13
CA GLU A 427 21.91 -1.12 4.09
C GLU A 427 20.88 -0.31 4.87
N LEU A 428 21.32 0.63 5.69
CA LEU A 428 20.46 1.54 6.44
C LEU A 428 19.93 2.65 5.53
N LEU A 429 18.60 2.74 5.38
CA LEU A 429 17.96 3.78 4.57
C LEU A 429 17.52 4.97 5.39
N GLU A 430 16.81 4.74 6.51
CA GLU A 430 16.27 5.81 7.35
C GLU A 430 16.20 5.41 8.81
N LYS A 431 16.16 6.40 9.70
CA LYS A 431 16.03 6.22 11.15
C LYS A 431 15.00 7.20 11.70
N ASN A 432 14.06 6.70 12.50
CA ASN A 432 13.01 7.51 13.13
C ASN A 432 12.93 7.21 14.62
N ILE A 433 13.25 8.20 15.45
CA ILE A 433 12.99 8.11 16.90
C ILE A 433 11.50 8.23 17.16
N ARG A 434 11.02 7.51 18.17
CA ARG A 434 9.64 7.58 18.66
C ARG A 434 9.65 7.83 20.16
N ASP A 435 8.78 8.73 20.58
CA ASP A 435 8.58 9.09 21.99
C ASP A 435 7.19 8.66 22.45
N MET A 436 7.10 8.00 23.59
CA MET A 436 5.82 7.55 24.14
C MET A 436 4.88 8.71 24.47
N MET A 437 5.42 9.84 24.91
CA MET A 437 4.62 11.03 25.26
C MET A 437 3.99 11.65 24.00
N GLU A 438 4.77 11.78 22.93
CA GLU A 438 4.31 12.37 21.65
C GLU A 438 3.33 11.48 20.90
N THR A 439 3.44 10.17 21.05
CA THR A 439 2.58 9.21 20.33
C THR A 439 1.32 8.82 21.08
N GLY A 440 1.07 9.36 22.29
CA GLY A 440 -0.09 9.04 23.12
C GLY A 440 -0.14 7.57 23.60
N ASN A 441 0.97 6.85 23.54
CA ASN A 441 1.03 5.43 23.87
C ASN A 441 1.03 5.13 25.38
N LEU A 442 1.08 6.14 26.25
CA LEU A 442 1.06 5.94 27.71
C LEU A 442 -0.16 5.10 28.16
N VAL A 443 -1.35 5.49 27.72
CA VAL A 443 -2.60 4.77 28.05
C VAL A 443 -2.58 3.35 27.48
N LYS A 444 -2.10 3.17 26.26
CA LYS A 444 -1.99 1.86 25.60
C LYS A 444 -1.08 0.89 26.36
N PHE A 445 -0.04 1.41 27.03
CA PHE A 445 0.87 0.61 27.84
C PHE A 445 0.50 0.57 29.32
N GLY A 446 -0.67 1.13 29.70
CA GLY A 446 -1.15 1.13 31.10
C GLY A 446 -0.31 1.99 32.05
N ILE A 447 0.42 2.99 31.53
CA ILE A 447 1.29 3.86 32.34
C ILE A 447 0.49 5.08 32.79
N GLN A 448 0.25 5.20 34.10
CA GLN A 448 -0.28 6.40 34.74
C GLN A 448 0.88 7.16 35.39
N LEU A 449 1.11 8.39 34.96
CA LEU A 449 2.16 9.25 35.51
C LEU A 449 1.61 10.10 36.63
N LYS A 450 2.40 10.24 37.70
CA LYS A 450 2.21 11.28 38.72
C LYS A 450 2.94 12.54 38.25
N GLU A 451 2.51 13.69 38.76
CA GLU A 451 3.13 14.97 38.44
C GLU A 451 4.64 14.95 38.77
N GLY A 452 5.49 15.27 37.79
CA GLY A 452 6.95 15.23 37.90
C GLY A 452 7.62 13.87 37.73
N GLU A 453 6.88 12.82 37.43
CA GLU A 453 7.45 11.48 37.21
C GLU A 453 8.03 11.34 35.78
N VAL A 454 9.28 10.83 35.71
CA VAL A 454 9.96 10.56 34.44
C VAL A 454 9.57 9.17 33.94
N VAL A 455 9.15 9.05 32.69
CA VAL A 455 8.82 7.76 32.07
C VAL A 455 10.12 6.99 31.81
N PRO A 456 10.36 5.88 32.48
CA PRO A 456 11.49 5.01 32.16
C PRO A 456 11.31 4.43 30.74
N ASP A 457 12.41 4.19 30.04
CA ASP A 457 12.41 3.59 28.72
C ASP A 457 11.45 4.29 27.72
N ARG A 458 11.46 5.62 27.71
CA ARG A 458 10.53 6.49 26.98
C ARG A 458 10.66 6.34 25.45
N TYR A 459 11.88 6.13 24.97
CA TYR A 459 12.18 6.19 23.54
C TYR A 459 12.36 4.81 22.92
N TRP A 460 12.01 4.69 21.62
CA TRP A 460 12.41 3.58 20.76
C TRP A 460 12.73 4.11 19.36
N ILE A 461 13.43 3.31 18.56
CA ILE A 461 13.77 3.64 17.19
C ILE A 461 13.09 2.66 16.25
N ASN A 462 12.45 3.17 15.21
CA ASN A 462 12.15 2.44 14.00
C ASN A 462 13.15 2.87 12.93
N PHE A 463 13.71 1.94 12.21
CA PHE A 463 14.58 2.21 11.09
C PHE A 463 14.34 1.19 9.98
N THR A 464 14.55 1.63 8.74
CA THR A 464 14.33 0.80 7.56
C THR A 464 15.68 0.43 6.97
N VAL A 465 15.84 -0.85 6.64
CA VAL A 465 17.03 -1.36 5.97
C VAL A 465 16.65 -2.10 4.70
N ARG A 466 17.62 -2.22 3.78
CA ARG A 466 17.45 -2.79 2.45
C ARG A 466 18.55 -3.79 2.14
N ASP A 467 18.20 -4.89 1.48
CA ASP A 467 19.11 -5.71 0.68
C ASP A 467 18.62 -5.82 -0.77
N ASP A 468 19.19 -6.72 -1.58
CA ASP A 468 18.73 -6.94 -2.96
C ASP A 468 17.31 -7.48 -3.07
N GLU A 469 16.73 -7.98 -1.99
CA GLU A 469 15.46 -8.68 -2.01
C GLU A 469 14.30 -7.86 -1.43
N GLY A 470 14.59 -6.68 -0.89
CA GLY A 470 13.58 -5.74 -0.45
C GLY A 470 13.92 -4.92 0.78
N LEU A 471 12.87 -4.37 1.37
CA LEU A 471 12.91 -3.53 2.56
C LEU A 471 12.40 -4.29 3.77
N ILE A 472 12.97 -4.01 4.93
CA ILE A 472 12.45 -4.49 6.21
C ILE A 472 12.52 -3.40 7.27
N MET A 473 11.46 -3.25 8.05
CA MET A 473 11.45 -2.38 9.22
C MET A 473 12.12 -3.09 10.40
N CYS A 474 13.06 -2.42 11.02
CA CYS A 474 13.70 -2.83 12.25
C CYS A 474 13.28 -1.93 13.40
N THR A 475 13.15 -2.49 14.60
CA THR A 475 12.81 -1.73 15.81
C THR A 475 13.77 -2.07 16.92
N ILE A 476 14.38 -1.06 17.52
CA ILE A 476 15.03 -1.16 18.82
C ILE A 476 14.00 -0.70 19.84
N ASN A 477 13.58 -1.63 20.70
CA ASN A 477 12.57 -1.38 21.71
C ASN A 477 13.07 -0.45 22.83
N ARG A 478 12.16 0.05 23.65
CA ARG A 478 12.44 0.99 24.75
C ARG A 478 13.56 0.53 25.68
N LYS A 479 13.53 -0.75 26.10
CA LYS A 479 14.52 -1.32 27.01
C LYS A 479 15.95 -1.34 26.45
N ASN A 480 16.07 -1.42 25.13
CA ASN A 480 17.36 -1.47 24.44
C ASN A 480 17.79 -0.10 23.85
N PHE A 481 16.95 0.95 23.99
CA PHE A 481 17.24 2.25 23.39
C PHE A 481 18.57 2.84 23.88
N GLU A 482 18.78 2.94 25.18
CA GLU A 482 20.02 3.51 25.73
C GLU A 482 21.24 2.65 25.42
N ARG A 483 21.09 1.33 25.39
CA ARG A 483 22.21 0.41 25.14
C ARG A 483 22.70 0.40 23.70
N ILE A 484 21.77 0.37 22.73
CA ILE A 484 22.12 0.19 21.31
C ILE A 484 21.39 1.16 20.38
N GLY A 485 20.27 1.74 20.78
CA GLY A 485 19.47 2.62 19.95
C GLY A 485 20.06 4.01 19.82
N ARG A 486 20.48 4.63 20.93
CA ARG A 486 21.14 5.93 20.92
C ARG A 486 22.38 5.91 20.04
N LYS A 487 23.20 4.88 20.17
CA LYS A 487 24.40 4.68 19.34
C LYS A 487 24.07 4.59 17.85
N LEU A 488 23.02 3.81 17.47
CA LEU A 488 22.56 3.74 16.09
C LEU A 488 22.14 5.11 15.57
N LEU A 489 21.40 5.87 16.39
CA LEU A 489 20.88 7.17 16.01
C LEU A 489 21.98 8.20 15.77
N GLU A 490 22.95 8.25 16.65
CA GLU A 490 23.98 9.30 16.70
C GLU A 490 25.22 8.99 15.84
N GLU A 491 25.67 7.74 15.79
CA GLU A 491 26.95 7.38 15.19
C GLU A 491 26.86 6.77 13.78
N VAL A 492 25.71 6.21 13.38
CA VAL A 492 25.60 5.49 12.11
C VAL A 492 24.99 6.37 11.03
N ALA A 493 25.68 6.51 9.91
CA ALA A 493 25.18 7.29 8.76
C ALA A 493 24.15 6.51 7.95
N GLN A 494 23.27 7.23 7.25
CA GLN A 494 22.43 6.66 6.21
C GLN A 494 23.31 6.10 5.09
N GLY A 495 22.96 4.95 4.53
CA GLY A 495 23.77 4.22 3.54
C GLY A 495 24.80 3.25 4.17
N ALA A 496 24.98 3.26 5.50
CA ALA A 496 25.85 2.32 6.17
C ALA A 496 25.30 0.88 6.09
N THR A 497 26.19 -0.10 5.91
CA THR A 497 25.80 -1.52 5.94
C THR A 497 25.84 -2.06 7.36
N LEU A 498 24.76 -2.67 7.79
CA LEU A 498 24.57 -3.19 9.14
C LEU A 498 24.41 -4.72 9.12
N LEU A 499 25.12 -5.39 10.01
CA LEU A 499 24.80 -6.76 10.43
C LEU A 499 23.88 -6.67 11.64
N ILE A 500 22.65 -7.16 11.49
CA ILE A 500 21.58 -7.01 12.48
C ILE A 500 21.15 -8.38 12.95
N LYS A 501 21.17 -8.60 14.26
CA LYS A 501 20.59 -9.77 14.92
C LYS A 501 19.36 -9.37 15.71
N GLY A 502 18.28 -10.13 15.56
CA GLY A 502 17.04 -9.87 16.27
C GLY A 502 16.01 -10.97 16.05
N ARG A 503 14.80 -10.74 16.55
CA ARG A 503 13.67 -11.65 16.41
C ARG A 503 12.62 -11.04 15.52
N GLU A 504 12.06 -11.85 14.62
CA GLU A 504 10.91 -11.43 13.82
C GLU A 504 9.69 -11.07 14.66
N GLY A 505 8.83 -10.22 14.13
CA GLY A 505 7.47 -10.07 14.63
C GLY A 505 6.73 -11.40 14.60
N SER A 506 5.64 -11.50 15.31
CA SER A 506 4.73 -12.65 15.27
C SER A 506 3.46 -12.30 14.49
N ASN A 507 2.64 -13.30 14.17
CA ASN A 507 1.35 -13.13 13.50
C ASN A 507 1.45 -12.41 12.14
N GLY A 508 2.45 -12.74 11.34
CA GLY A 508 2.64 -12.17 10.00
C GLY A 508 3.18 -10.74 9.98
N ILE A 509 3.59 -10.19 11.13
CA ILE A 509 4.19 -8.85 11.19
C ILE A 509 5.63 -8.90 10.67
N ARG A 510 5.84 -8.44 9.44
CA ARG A 510 7.14 -8.38 8.77
C ARG A 510 8.01 -7.26 9.34
N LYS A 511 8.74 -7.58 10.42
CA LYS A 511 9.53 -6.62 11.20
C LYS A 511 10.58 -7.37 12.02
N ILE A 512 11.72 -6.74 12.31
CA ILE A 512 12.73 -7.29 13.21
C ILE A 512 12.82 -6.45 14.48
N TYR A 513 12.65 -7.08 15.63
CA TYR A 513 12.97 -6.52 16.93
C TYR A 513 14.45 -6.75 17.22
N VAL A 514 15.24 -5.68 17.14
CA VAL A 514 16.71 -5.75 17.14
C VAL A 514 17.25 -5.97 18.56
N GLU A 515 18.09 -6.96 18.70
CA GLU A 515 18.82 -7.28 19.93
C GLU A 515 20.25 -6.76 19.89
N LYS A 516 20.89 -6.86 18.73
CA LYS A 516 22.27 -6.39 18.49
C LYS A 516 22.42 -5.94 17.05
N TRP A 517 23.34 -5.03 16.82
CA TRP A 517 23.78 -4.63 15.48
C TRP A 517 25.27 -4.30 15.47
N LYS A 518 25.88 -4.34 14.28
CA LYS A 518 27.25 -3.95 14.02
C LYS A 518 27.34 -3.34 12.62
N GLU A 519 27.99 -2.20 12.51
CA GLU A 519 28.34 -1.62 11.22
C GLU A 519 29.46 -2.41 10.55
N ILE A 520 29.30 -2.68 9.26
CA ILE A 520 30.30 -3.33 8.41
C ILE A 520 30.98 -2.22 7.60
N LYS A 521 32.24 -2.03 7.86
CA LYS A 521 33.08 -1.03 7.17
C LYS A 521 33.70 -1.61 5.92
#